data_bfa8022105f535e1a0f802d85138a743
#
_entry.id   bfa8022105f535e1a0f802d85138a743
#
_cell.length_a   1.000
_cell.length_b   1.000
_cell.length_c   1.000
_cell.angle_alpha   90.00
_cell.angle_beta   90.00
_cell.angle_gamma   90.00
#
_symmetry.space_group_name_H-M   'P 1'
#
loop_
_entity.id
_entity.type
_entity.pdbx_description
1 polymer ?
#
loop_
_entity_poly.entity_id
_entity_poly.type
_entity_poly.pdbx_seq_one_letter_code
_entity_poly.pdbx_strand_id
1 'polypeptide(L)'
;GCTVTTPPTKPPPVDLTGVKIQQLLSAADVAIQNNQLTTPADDNALDRYKLVLTLNPSNTVAIAGINRIVERYLAWALDQAERSNLKKARYFVSLAEGIDPGHPNIKPVVNKINDQEDRVVNVFQLDATSVRNQSVDPDRFTTIAASIQRHRSFITIRAPDDRSGRWLYQELNRQVDFRIEARFEINSKPSVSLAL
;
A
#
# COMPACT_ATOMS: atom_id res chain seq x y z
N GLY A 1 -54.21 -49.22 -37.95
CA GLY A 1 -53.48 -48.31 -37.08
C GLY A 1 -52.01 -48.32 -37.49
N CYS A 2 -51.50 -47.23 -38.11
CA CYS A 2 -50.05 -47.05 -38.34
C CYS A 2 -49.45 -46.34 -37.15
N THR A 3 -48.60 -47.02 -36.41
CA THR A 3 -47.78 -46.42 -35.34
C THR A 3 -46.58 -45.75 -35.99
N VAL A 4 -46.54 -44.40 -35.95
CA VAL A 4 -45.36 -43.61 -36.38
C VAL A 4 -44.37 -43.64 -35.23
N THR A 5 -43.30 -44.41 -35.36
CA THR A 5 -42.15 -44.41 -34.47
C THR A 5 -41.28 -43.20 -34.82
N THR A 6 -41.25 -42.17 -33.97
CA THR A 6 -40.32 -41.08 -34.04
C THR A 6 -38.88 -41.60 -33.81
N PRO A 7 -37.89 -41.27 -34.63
CA PRO A 7 -36.52 -41.69 -34.40
C PRO A 7 -35.96 -40.99 -33.15
N PRO A 8 -35.06 -41.65 -32.37
CA PRO A 8 -34.46 -41.05 -31.21
C PRO A 8 -33.65 -39.81 -31.62
N THR A 9 -34.00 -38.66 -31.09
CA THR A 9 -33.25 -37.42 -31.27
C THR A 9 -31.86 -37.58 -30.62
N LYS A 10 -30.83 -37.46 -31.46
CA LYS A 10 -29.44 -37.45 -31.00
C LYS A 10 -29.27 -36.32 -29.98
N PRO A 11 -28.66 -36.60 -28.77
CA PRO A 11 -28.45 -35.56 -27.80
C PRO A 11 -27.60 -34.42 -28.40
N PRO A 12 -27.85 -33.15 -28.04
CA PRO A 12 -27.09 -32.04 -28.57
C PRO A 12 -25.60 -32.21 -28.19
N PRO A 13 -24.67 -31.75 -29.02
CA PRO A 13 -23.24 -31.85 -28.75
C PRO A 13 -22.94 -31.10 -27.42
N VAL A 14 -22.17 -31.75 -26.53
CA VAL A 14 -21.74 -31.16 -25.27
C VAL A 14 -20.82 -29.98 -25.60
N ASP A 15 -21.11 -28.79 -25.06
CA ASP A 15 -20.23 -27.63 -25.16
C ASP A 15 -19.04 -27.80 -24.22
N LEU A 16 -17.99 -28.45 -24.74
CA LEU A 16 -16.74 -28.70 -23.98
C LEU A 16 -16.02 -27.38 -23.60
N THR A 17 -16.21 -26.32 -24.38
CA THR A 17 -15.61 -25.00 -24.07
C THR A 17 -16.28 -24.38 -22.85
N GLY A 18 -17.61 -24.40 -22.78
CA GLY A 18 -18.36 -23.93 -21.62
C GLY A 18 -18.02 -24.70 -20.35
N VAL A 19 -17.92 -26.03 -20.45
CA VAL A 19 -17.49 -26.87 -19.31
C VAL A 19 -16.08 -26.48 -18.82
N LYS A 20 -15.13 -26.28 -19.74
CA LYS A 20 -13.77 -25.89 -19.41
C LYS A 20 -13.71 -24.52 -18.74
N ILE A 21 -14.49 -23.54 -19.22
CA ILE A 21 -14.59 -22.21 -18.61
C ILE A 21 -15.10 -22.33 -17.17
N GLN A 22 -16.15 -23.09 -16.91
CA GLN A 22 -16.70 -23.27 -15.56
C GLN A 22 -15.69 -23.92 -14.61
N GLN A 23 -14.93 -24.92 -15.08
CA GLN A 23 -13.85 -25.54 -14.29
C GLN A 23 -12.75 -24.54 -13.91
N LEU A 24 -12.32 -23.70 -14.88
CA LEU A 24 -11.30 -22.68 -14.64
C LEU A 24 -11.78 -21.60 -13.67
N LEU A 25 -13.03 -21.12 -13.80
CA LEU A 25 -13.62 -20.15 -12.90
C LEU A 25 -13.74 -20.69 -11.47
N SER A 26 -14.22 -21.92 -11.30
CA SER A 26 -14.30 -22.56 -9.98
C SER A 26 -12.92 -22.73 -9.35
N ALA A 27 -11.92 -23.19 -10.11
CA ALA A 27 -10.55 -23.31 -9.65
C ALA A 27 -9.91 -21.95 -9.30
N ALA A 28 -10.24 -20.89 -10.05
CA ALA A 28 -9.77 -19.54 -9.74
C ALA A 28 -10.36 -19.01 -8.42
N ASP A 29 -11.65 -19.26 -8.15
CA ASP A 29 -12.28 -18.87 -6.89
C ASP A 29 -11.65 -19.59 -5.69
N VAL A 30 -11.34 -20.89 -5.81
CA VAL A 30 -10.59 -21.64 -4.79
C VAL A 30 -9.20 -21.03 -4.56
N ALA A 31 -8.50 -20.67 -5.63
CA ALA A 31 -7.19 -20.04 -5.55
C ALA A 31 -7.25 -18.68 -4.83
N ILE A 32 -8.28 -17.84 -5.08
CA ILE A 32 -8.50 -16.59 -4.35
C ILE A 32 -8.71 -16.85 -2.85
N GLN A 33 -9.52 -17.84 -2.48
CA GLN A 33 -9.78 -18.19 -1.09
C GLN A 33 -8.49 -18.60 -0.36
N ASN A 34 -7.56 -19.25 -1.08
CA ASN A 34 -6.26 -19.67 -0.56
C ASN A 34 -5.19 -18.56 -0.67
N ASN A 35 -5.54 -17.34 -1.07
CA ASN A 35 -4.62 -16.23 -1.36
C ASN A 35 -3.55 -16.55 -2.44
N GLN A 36 -3.81 -17.52 -3.28
CA GLN A 36 -3.00 -17.84 -4.47
C GLN A 36 -3.39 -16.89 -5.62
N LEU A 37 -3.11 -15.60 -5.46
CA LEU A 37 -3.58 -14.57 -6.39
C LEU A 37 -2.80 -14.59 -7.71
N THR A 38 -1.47 -14.52 -7.62
CA THR A 38 -0.52 -14.51 -8.74
C THR A 38 0.63 -15.50 -8.57
N THR A 39 0.64 -16.23 -7.47
CA THR A 39 1.65 -17.25 -7.13
C THR A 39 0.96 -18.47 -6.53
N PRO A 40 1.50 -19.70 -6.75
CA PRO A 40 2.66 -20.00 -7.60
C PRO A 40 2.37 -19.74 -9.08
N ALA A 41 3.42 -19.66 -9.92
CA ALA A 41 3.26 -19.56 -11.36
C ALA A 41 2.49 -20.77 -11.91
N ASP A 42 1.65 -20.54 -12.92
CA ASP A 42 0.81 -21.51 -13.61
C ASP A 42 -0.28 -22.17 -12.74
N ASP A 43 -0.32 -21.88 -11.44
CA ASP A 43 -1.31 -22.43 -10.50
C ASP A 43 -1.88 -21.38 -9.53
N ASN A 44 -2.40 -20.28 -10.10
CA ASN A 44 -2.96 -19.17 -9.35
C ASN A 44 -4.26 -18.65 -10.00
N ALA A 45 -4.95 -17.76 -9.31
CA ALA A 45 -6.23 -17.22 -9.74
C ALA A 45 -6.09 -16.39 -11.04
N LEU A 46 -5.07 -15.54 -11.14
CA LEU A 46 -4.86 -14.68 -12.31
C LEU A 46 -4.67 -15.47 -13.59
N ASP A 47 -3.82 -16.51 -13.54
CA ASP A 47 -3.55 -17.34 -14.72
C ASP A 47 -4.80 -18.08 -15.20
N ARG A 48 -5.62 -18.58 -14.27
CA ARG A 48 -6.89 -19.23 -14.58
C ARG A 48 -7.88 -18.26 -15.22
N TYR A 49 -8.04 -17.03 -14.69
CA TYR A 49 -8.91 -16.03 -15.31
C TYR A 49 -8.40 -15.61 -16.70
N LYS A 50 -7.08 -15.46 -16.88
CA LYS A 50 -6.50 -15.18 -18.20
C LYS A 50 -6.80 -16.30 -19.20
N LEU A 51 -6.72 -17.57 -18.78
CA LEU A 51 -7.11 -18.71 -19.63
C LEU A 51 -8.59 -18.64 -20.02
N VAL A 52 -9.48 -18.28 -19.10
CA VAL A 52 -10.91 -18.07 -19.40
C VAL A 52 -11.07 -16.98 -20.47
N LEU A 53 -10.35 -15.84 -20.34
CA LEU A 53 -10.43 -14.75 -21.32
C LEU A 53 -9.82 -15.12 -22.68
N THR A 54 -8.90 -16.07 -22.73
CA THR A 54 -8.42 -16.64 -24.00
C THR A 54 -9.53 -17.43 -24.71
N LEU A 55 -10.38 -18.14 -23.96
CA LEU A 55 -11.51 -18.91 -24.51
C LEU A 55 -12.75 -18.04 -24.77
N ASN A 56 -13.00 -17.06 -23.95
CA ASN A 56 -14.09 -16.10 -24.05
C ASN A 56 -13.63 -14.71 -23.57
N PRO A 57 -13.17 -13.83 -24.48
CA PRO A 57 -12.63 -12.52 -24.15
C PRO A 57 -13.62 -11.57 -23.43
N SER A 58 -14.92 -11.81 -23.58
CA SER A 58 -15.98 -11.00 -22.93
C SER A 58 -16.54 -11.64 -21.66
N ASN A 59 -15.87 -12.64 -21.08
CA ASN A 59 -16.34 -13.29 -19.87
C ASN A 59 -16.30 -12.34 -18.67
N THR A 60 -17.47 -11.87 -18.27
CA THR A 60 -17.61 -10.86 -17.18
C THR A 60 -17.16 -11.38 -15.81
N VAL A 61 -17.28 -12.69 -15.57
CA VAL A 61 -16.85 -13.30 -14.29
C VAL A 61 -15.32 -13.27 -14.18
N ALA A 62 -14.61 -13.61 -15.27
CA ALA A 62 -13.16 -13.56 -15.28
C ALA A 62 -12.63 -12.12 -15.17
N ILE A 63 -13.26 -11.17 -15.89
CA ILE A 63 -12.92 -9.74 -15.79
C ILE A 63 -13.11 -9.24 -14.35
N ALA A 64 -14.25 -9.53 -13.72
CA ALA A 64 -14.50 -9.18 -12.33
C ALA A 64 -13.55 -9.90 -11.36
N GLY A 65 -13.15 -11.14 -11.68
CA GLY A 65 -12.18 -11.91 -10.90
C GLY A 65 -10.79 -11.26 -10.91
N ILE A 66 -10.31 -10.79 -12.05
CA ILE A 66 -9.04 -10.06 -12.17
C ILE A 66 -9.11 -8.75 -11.36
N ASN A 67 -10.21 -8.01 -11.48
CA ASN A 67 -10.42 -6.80 -10.68
C ASN A 67 -10.35 -7.09 -9.17
N ARG A 68 -10.96 -8.18 -8.70
CA ARG A 68 -10.88 -8.61 -7.28
C ARG A 68 -9.44 -8.89 -6.83
N ILE A 69 -8.59 -9.41 -7.70
CA ILE A 69 -7.17 -9.63 -7.38
C ILE A 69 -6.46 -8.29 -7.18
N VAL A 70 -6.67 -7.33 -8.08
CA VAL A 70 -6.10 -5.98 -7.97
C VAL A 70 -6.54 -5.33 -6.66
N GLU A 71 -7.84 -5.32 -6.36
CA GLU A 71 -8.40 -4.77 -5.12
C GLU A 71 -7.83 -5.44 -3.86
N ARG A 72 -7.58 -6.75 -3.90
CA ARG A 72 -6.97 -7.47 -2.78
C ARG A 72 -5.54 -6.99 -2.51
N TYR A 73 -4.73 -6.80 -3.54
CA TYR A 73 -3.39 -6.25 -3.39
C TYR A 73 -3.41 -4.81 -2.86
N LEU A 74 -4.33 -3.98 -3.35
CA LEU A 74 -4.51 -2.61 -2.86
C LEU A 74 -4.96 -2.59 -1.39
N ALA A 75 -5.84 -3.50 -0.96
CA ALA A 75 -6.22 -3.65 0.43
C ALA A 75 -5.03 -4.06 1.32
N TRP A 76 -4.19 -4.98 0.86
CA TRP A 76 -2.96 -5.36 1.58
C TRP A 76 -1.95 -4.20 1.63
N ALA A 77 -1.87 -3.39 0.57
CA ALA A 77 -1.03 -2.21 0.57
C ALA A 77 -1.46 -1.21 1.66
N LEU A 78 -2.77 -0.95 1.78
CA LEU A 78 -3.31 -0.07 2.83
C LEU A 78 -3.05 -0.60 4.24
N ASP A 79 -3.29 -1.91 4.49
CA ASP A 79 -2.99 -2.54 5.78
C ASP A 79 -1.51 -2.39 6.16
N GLN A 80 -0.60 -2.58 5.21
CA GLN A 80 0.83 -2.39 5.46
C GLN A 80 1.21 -0.92 5.69
N ALA A 81 0.56 0.01 5.00
CA ALA A 81 0.78 1.45 5.22
C ALA A 81 0.32 1.88 6.61
N GLU A 82 -0.83 1.41 7.08
CA GLU A 82 -1.33 1.66 8.45
C GLU A 82 -0.38 1.14 9.53
N ARG A 83 0.31 0.04 9.24
CA ARG A 83 1.37 -0.53 10.11
C ARG A 83 2.74 0.15 9.93
N SER A 84 2.81 1.25 9.19
CA SER A 84 4.05 1.96 8.84
C SER A 84 5.07 1.11 8.07
N ASN A 85 4.65 0.01 7.46
CA ASN A 85 5.50 -0.83 6.62
C ASN A 85 5.42 -0.39 5.15
N LEU A 86 5.90 0.82 4.88
CA LEU A 86 5.72 1.52 3.61
C LEU A 86 6.38 0.79 2.43
N LYS A 87 7.54 0.15 2.67
CA LYS A 87 8.21 -0.65 1.63
C LYS A 87 7.32 -1.81 1.15
N LYS A 88 6.68 -2.52 2.07
CA LYS A 88 5.78 -3.63 1.74
C LYS A 88 4.47 -3.14 1.14
N ALA A 89 3.97 -1.97 1.59
CA ALA A 89 2.81 -1.32 0.98
C ALA A 89 3.06 -1.01 -0.50
N ARG A 90 4.18 -0.38 -0.84
CA ARG A 90 4.57 -0.10 -2.23
C ARG A 90 4.77 -1.37 -3.07
N TYR A 91 5.29 -2.43 -2.47
CA TYR A 91 5.41 -3.73 -3.14
C TYR A 91 4.03 -4.28 -3.57
N PHE A 92 3.03 -4.23 -2.70
CA PHE A 92 1.67 -4.67 -3.07
C PHE A 92 1.03 -3.77 -4.14
N VAL A 93 1.29 -2.46 -4.11
CA VAL A 93 0.86 -1.57 -5.20
C VAL A 93 1.48 -1.99 -6.52
N SER A 94 2.79 -2.30 -6.56
CA SER A 94 3.46 -2.72 -7.80
C SER A 94 2.91 -4.03 -8.37
N LEU A 95 2.43 -4.94 -7.51
CA LEU A 95 1.74 -6.15 -7.96
C LEU A 95 0.38 -5.82 -8.60
N ALA A 96 -0.38 -4.89 -8.01
CA ALA A 96 -1.64 -4.42 -8.57
C ALA A 96 -1.43 -3.73 -9.93
N GLU A 97 -0.45 -2.83 -10.04
CA GLU A 97 -0.06 -2.14 -11.27
C GLU A 97 0.39 -3.11 -12.37
N GLY A 98 1.08 -4.19 -12.01
CA GLY A 98 1.50 -5.23 -12.94
C GLY A 98 0.33 -6.00 -13.56
N ILE A 99 -0.84 -5.99 -12.94
CA ILE A 99 -2.06 -6.64 -13.42
C ILE A 99 -2.90 -5.65 -14.25
N ASP A 100 -3.20 -4.48 -13.70
CA ASP A 100 -3.98 -3.41 -14.33
C ASP A 100 -3.41 -2.03 -13.95
N PRO A 101 -2.48 -1.49 -14.76
CA PRO A 101 -1.87 -0.18 -14.49
C PRO A 101 -2.87 0.98 -14.57
N GLY A 102 -4.02 0.78 -15.21
CA GLY A 102 -5.08 1.79 -15.36
C GLY A 102 -6.15 1.75 -14.26
N HIS A 103 -6.01 0.87 -13.27
CA HIS A 103 -7.05 0.67 -12.26
C HIS A 103 -7.29 1.95 -11.43
N PRO A 104 -8.55 2.43 -11.28
CA PRO A 104 -8.86 3.73 -10.70
C PRO A 104 -8.44 3.88 -9.23
N ASN A 105 -8.36 2.78 -8.48
CA ASN A 105 -8.05 2.80 -7.06
C ASN A 105 -6.53 2.79 -6.75
N ILE A 106 -5.66 2.62 -7.73
CA ILE A 106 -4.20 2.65 -7.54
C ILE A 106 -3.75 4.02 -7.03
N LYS A 107 -4.09 5.08 -7.75
CA LYS A 107 -3.69 6.45 -7.38
C LYS A 107 -4.16 6.88 -5.98
N PRO A 108 -5.42 6.66 -5.57
CA PRO A 108 -5.85 6.91 -4.19
C PRO A 108 -5.04 6.16 -3.13
N VAL A 109 -4.69 4.88 -3.38
CA VAL A 109 -3.88 4.09 -2.45
C VAL A 109 -2.44 4.62 -2.36
N VAL A 110 -1.83 4.95 -3.50
CA VAL A 110 -0.49 5.58 -3.54
C VAL A 110 -0.48 6.89 -2.75
N ASN A 111 -1.49 7.74 -2.91
CA ASN A 111 -1.60 8.99 -2.15
C ASN A 111 -1.66 8.72 -0.64
N LYS A 112 -2.46 7.75 -0.19
CA LYS A 112 -2.52 7.38 1.24
C LYS A 112 -1.18 6.87 1.78
N ILE A 113 -0.42 6.11 0.98
CA ILE A 113 0.93 5.65 1.35
C ILE A 113 1.87 6.84 1.49
N ASN A 114 1.82 7.80 0.56
CA ASN A 114 2.62 9.03 0.61
C ASN A 114 2.26 9.88 1.85
N ASP A 115 0.98 10.07 2.13
CA ASP A 115 0.51 10.79 3.33
C ASP A 115 1.00 10.13 4.61
N GLN A 116 1.03 8.80 4.65
CA GLN A 116 1.56 8.06 5.80
C GLN A 116 3.08 8.19 5.91
N GLU A 117 3.80 8.17 4.79
CA GLU A 117 5.24 8.40 4.74
C GLU A 117 5.58 9.80 5.26
N ASP A 118 4.85 10.82 4.84
CA ASP A 118 4.99 12.19 5.30
C ASP A 118 4.75 12.30 6.82
N ARG A 119 3.76 11.60 7.36
CA ARG A 119 3.52 11.56 8.82
C ARG A 119 4.67 10.90 9.58
N VAL A 120 5.26 9.83 9.06
CA VAL A 120 6.40 9.14 9.69
C VAL A 120 7.66 9.99 9.61
N VAL A 121 7.90 10.68 8.50
CA VAL A 121 9.03 11.62 8.32
C VAL A 121 8.87 12.87 9.18
N ASN A 122 7.65 13.22 9.59
CA ASN A 122 7.36 14.41 10.38
C ASN A 122 7.65 14.26 11.88
N VAL A 123 8.02 13.07 12.35
CA VAL A 123 8.43 12.83 13.75
C VAL A 123 9.85 12.30 13.77
N PHE A 124 10.79 13.15 14.10
CA PHE A 124 12.20 12.81 14.26
C PHE A 124 12.49 12.44 15.69
N GLN A 125 12.62 11.14 15.97
CA GLN A 125 13.05 10.65 17.29
C GLN A 125 14.53 10.96 17.51
N LEU A 126 14.86 11.35 18.73
CA LEU A 126 16.23 11.67 19.15
C LEU A 126 16.64 10.77 20.33
N ASP A 127 17.94 10.51 20.46
CA ASP A 127 18.44 9.80 21.63
C ASP A 127 18.46 10.72 22.87
N ALA A 128 17.89 10.25 23.98
CA ALA A 128 17.74 11.05 25.19
C ALA A 128 19.08 11.41 25.82
N THR A 129 20.08 10.53 25.74
CA THR A 129 21.43 10.78 26.29
C THR A 129 22.14 11.84 25.45
N SER A 130 22.10 11.72 24.14
CA SER A 130 22.69 12.70 23.20
C SER A 130 22.05 14.08 23.36
N VAL A 131 20.73 14.14 23.58
CA VAL A 131 20.02 15.41 23.80
C VAL A 131 20.44 16.06 25.11
N ARG A 132 20.50 15.31 26.23
CA ARG A 132 20.95 15.84 27.53
C ARG A 132 22.40 16.33 27.50
N ASN A 133 23.25 15.61 26.78
CA ASN A 133 24.67 15.92 26.65
C ASN A 133 24.97 16.94 25.54
N GLN A 134 23.93 17.42 24.83
CA GLN A 134 24.06 18.32 23.69
C GLN A 134 25.03 17.80 22.61
N SER A 135 25.01 16.49 22.38
CA SER A 135 25.88 15.74 21.48
C SER A 135 25.10 14.98 20.38
N VAL A 136 23.94 15.51 19.98
CA VAL A 136 23.20 14.98 18.83
C VAL A 136 24.04 15.18 17.57
N ASP A 137 24.07 14.14 16.71
CA ASP A 137 24.80 14.15 15.44
C ASP A 137 24.40 15.37 14.59
N PRO A 138 25.35 16.19 14.12
CA PRO A 138 25.10 17.33 13.25
C PRO A 138 24.29 16.99 11.98
N ASP A 139 24.51 15.82 11.37
CA ASP A 139 23.78 15.37 10.19
C ASP A 139 22.30 15.13 10.50
N ARG A 140 21.98 14.77 11.75
CA ARG A 140 20.60 14.64 12.21
C ARG A 140 19.91 16.00 12.23
N PHE A 141 20.58 17.06 12.73
CA PHE A 141 20.05 18.41 12.67
C PHE A 141 19.84 18.90 11.24
N THR A 142 20.79 18.64 10.37
CA THR A 142 20.68 19.00 8.94
C THR A 142 19.46 18.35 8.28
N THR A 143 19.22 17.07 8.57
CA THR A 143 18.05 16.35 8.06
C THR A 143 16.74 16.95 8.56
N ILE A 144 16.65 17.24 9.86
CA ILE A 144 15.44 17.84 10.48
C ILE A 144 15.23 19.26 9.94
N ALA A 145 16.29 20.08 9.89
CA ALA A 145 16.24 21.45 9.40
C ALA A 145 15.81 21.51 7.93
N ALA A 146 16.30 20.59 7.07
CA ALA A 146 15.87 20.50 5.67
C ALA A 146 14.36 20.21 5.54
N SER A 147 13.81 19.37 6.42
CA SER A 147 12.37 19.10 6.46
C SER A 147 11.58 20.33 6.92
N ILE A 148 12.04 21.01 7.98
CA ILE A 148 11.43 22.26 8.47
C ILE A 148 11.47 23.34 7.39
N GLN A 149 12.61 23.51 6.70
CA GLN A 149 12.79 24.47 5.62
C GLN A 149 11.83 24.21 4.45
N ARG A 150 11.64 22.95 4.08
CA ARG A 150 10.76 22.56 2.98
C ARG A 150 9.30 22.87 3.27
N HIS A 151 8.83 22.53 4.47
CA HIS A 151 7.41 22.60 4.81
C HIS A 151 7.02 23.91 5.49
N ARG A 152 7.98 24.69 5.99
CA ARG A 152 7.77 25.94 6.75
C ARG A 152 6.73 25.81 7.86
N SER A 153 6.67 24.64 8.47
CA SER A 153 5.63 24.27 9.41
C SER A 153 5.98 24.63 10.84
N PHE A 154 4.94 24.79 11.66
CA PHE A 154 5.04 24.81 13.11
C PHE A 154 5.63 23.47 13.60
N ILE A 155 6.51 23.52 14.60
CA ILE A 155 7.10 22.30 15.16
C ILE A 155 6.75 22.12 16.63
N THR A 156 6.76 20.87 17.10
CA THR A 156 6.73 20.54 18.53
C THR A 156 8.06 19.88 18.90
N ILE A 157 8.78 20.49 19.82
CA ILE A 157 10.03 19.95 20.39
C ILE A 157 9.68 19.28 21.70
N ARG A 158 9.91 17.97 21.79
CA ARG A 158 9.85 17.19 23.02
C ARG A 158 11.27 16.95 23.51
N ALA A 159 11.54 17.29 24.75
CA ALA A 159 12.87 17.16 25.36
C ALA A 159 12.76 16.75 26.83
N PRO A 160 13.83 16.11 27.40
CA PRO A 160 13.82 15.67 28.79
C PRO A 160 13.67 16.82 29.80
N ASP A 161 14.11 18.01 29.42
CA ASP A 161 14.09 19.22 30.24
C ASP A 161 14.08 20.49 29.37
N ASP A 162 13.81 21.63 29.98
CA ASP A 162 13.70 22.94 29.30
C ASP A 162 15.04 23.37 28.65
N ARG A 163 16.17 23.10 29.31
CA ARG A 163 17.50 23.43 28.79
C ARG A 163 17.77 22.68 27.49
N SER A 164 17.49 21.40 27.46
CA SER A 164 17.64 20.55 26.27
C SER A 164 16.71 20.98 25.13
N GLY A 165 15.46 21.35 25.47
CA GLY A 165 14.50 21.85 24.48
C GLY A 165 14.93 23.14 23.83
N ARG A 166 15.42 24.12 24.62
CA ARG A 166 15.96 25.39 24.12
C ARG A 166 17.19 25.18 23.25
N TRP A 167 18.08 24.29 23.63
CA TRP A 167 19.25 23.97 22.84
C TRP A 167 18.86 23.36 21.48
N LEU A 168 17.96 22.37 21.44
CA LEU A 168 17.45 21.79 20.19
C LEU A 168 16.87 22.88 19.28
N TYR A 169 16.05 23.77 19.81
CA TYR A 169 15.47 24.88 19.07
C TYR A 169 16.55 25.79 18.47
N GLN A 170 17.56 26.16 19.27
CA GLN A 170 18.63 27.04 18.80
C GLN A 170 19.43 26.41 17.66
N GLU A 171 19.78 25.12 17.77
CA GLU A 171 20.50 24.39 16.72
C GLU A 171 19.70 24.29 15.43
N LEU A 172 18.41 23.98 15.51
CA LEU A 172 17.53 23.93 14.35
C LEU A 172 17.32 25.31 13.71
N ASN A 173 17.10 26.33 14.54
CA ASN A 173 16.82 27.69 14.08
C ASN A 173 18.04 28.33 13.38
N ARG A 174 19.28 27.90 13.66
CA ARG A 174 20.48 28.32 12.97
C ARG A 174 20.61 27.81 11.55
N GLN A 175 19.90 26.71 11.22
CA GLN A 175 20.04 26.00 9.93
C GLN A 175 18.92 26.32 8.94
N VAL A 176 17.98 27.18 9.31
CA VAL A 176 16.87 27.63 8.43
C VAL A 176 16.94 29.13 8.20
N ASP A 177 16.32 29.60 7.11
CA ASP A 177 16.36 31.02 6.69
C ASP A 177 15.22 31.86 7.27
N PHE A 178 14.43 31.31 8.19
CA PHE A 178 13.31 31.95 8.86
C PHE A 178 13.28 31.58 10.34
N ARG A 179 12.53 32.34 11.15
CA ARG A 179 12.32 32.00 12.56
C ARG A 179 11.32 30.86 12.69
N ILE A 180 11.73 29.76 13.31
CA ILE A 180 10.86 28.60 13.56
C ILE A 180 9.81 28.96 14.63
N GLU A 181 8.57 28.67 14.37
CA GLU A 181 7.51 28.67 15.39
C GLU A 181 7.45 27.30 16.06
N ALA A 182 7.61 27.26 17.37
CA ALA A 182 7.73 25.99 18.11
C ALA A 182 6.92 25.97 19.40
N ARG A 183 6.37 24.79 19.72
CA ARG A 183 5.88 24.41 21.03
C ARG A 183 6.92 23.53 21.73
N PHE A 184 7.02 23.65 23.03
CA PHE A 184 7.91 22.84 23.87
C PHE A 184 7.08 21.95 24.80
N GLU A 185 7.45 20.69 24.86
CA GLU A 185 6.85 19.70 25.76
C GLU A 185 7.96 18.92 26.49
N ILE A 186 7.83 18.75 27.80
CA ILE A 186 8.76 17.92 28.58
C ILE A 186 8.38 16.45 28.37
N ASN A 187 9.33 15.66 27.86
CA ASN A 187 9.13 14.24 27.60
C ASN A 187 10.45 13.48 27.66
N SER A 188 10.44 12.32 28.34
CA SER A 188 11.63 11.45 28.45
C SER A 188 12.08 10.86 27.10
N LYS A 189 11.21 10.85 26.09
CA LYS A 189 11.50 10.42 24.73
C LYS A 189 11.57 11.65 23.82
N PRO A 190 12.79 12.22 23.62
CA PRO A 190 12.93 13.45 22.86
C PRO A 190 12.61 13.24 21.39
N SER A 191 11.95 14.23 20.80
CA SER A 191 11.61 14.23 19.38
C SER A 191 11.35 15.64 18.87
N VAL A 192 11.48 15.82 17.56
CA VAL A 192 10.99 16.99 16.84
C VAL A 192 9.90 16.53 15.88
N SER A 193 8.71 17.08 16.00
CA SER A 193 7.60 16.77 15.10
C SER A 193 7.12 18.03 14.37
N LEU A 194 6.89 17.90 13.07
CA LEU A 194 6.35 18.94 12.21
C LEU A 194 4.82 18.81 12.17
N ALA A 195 4.12 19.92 12.27
CA ALA A 195 2.68 20.00 11.97
C ALA A 195 2.51 20.28 10.48
N LEU A 196 1.96 19.32 9.76
CA LEU A 196 1.58 19.48 8.34
C LEU A 196 0.09 19.69 8.22
#